data_12f6ce41a35a2c1e02eaee1b9ddf665e
#
_entry.id   12f6ce41a35a2c1e02eaee1b9ddf665e
#
_cell.length_a   1.000
_cell.length_b   1.000
_cell.length_c   1.000
_cell.angle_alpha   90.00
_cell.angle_beta   90.00
_cell.angle_gamma   90.00
#
_symmetry.space_group_name_H-M   'P 1'
#
loop_
_entity.id
_entity.type
_entity.pdbx_description
1 polymer ?
#
loop_
_entity_poly.entity_id
_entity_poly.type
_entity_poly.pdbx_seq_one_letter_code
_entity_poly.pdbx_strand_id
1 'polypeptide(L)'
;MKNDIKDKSIYNDILKISNDVALFNEDIDNLNIYAKALLKLYQNKRTEALAIMDLITSNPNIEIANKMIYELSYLELKQGNIEEALLILEKSNQNTAFNESILLLKAEIYDYVLNNKIEAINLYLLLLENYPNSIHYDIIRLRLRELAS
;
A
#
# COMPACT_ATOMS: atom_id res chain seq x y z
N MET A 1 -13.30 -1.26 29.66
CA MET A 1 -12.26 -0.67 28.82
C MET A 1 -11.51 -1.63 27.87
N LYS A 2 -11.27 -2.90 28.22
CA LYS A 2 -10.61 -3.87 27.30
C LYS A 2 -11.50 -4.38 26.16
N ASN A 3 -12.82 -4.37 26.29
CA ASN A 3 -13.75 -4.86 25.25
C ASN A 3 -13.92 -3.85 24.11
N ASP A 4 -13.92 -2.54 24.38
CA ASP A 4 -14.10 -1.50 23.36
C ASP A 4 -13.00 -1.47 22.28
N ILE A 5 -11.77 -1.87 22.62
CA ILE A 5 -10.64 -1.86 21.68
C ILE A 5 -10.74 -3.07 20.74
N LYS A 6 -11.15 -4.24 21.24
CA LYS A 6 -11.36 -5.43 20.41
C LYS A 6 -12.52 -5.24 19.44
N ASP A 7 -13.61 -4.65 19.89
CA ASP A 7 -14.79 -4.41 19.06
C ASP A 7 -14.48 -3.42 17.92
N LYS A 8 -13.71 -2.37 18.18
CA LYS A 8 -13.25 -1.42 17.15
C LYS A 8 -12.31 -2.06 16.11
N SER A 9 -11.41 -2.94 16.54
CA SER A 9 -10.52 -3.67 15.63
C SER A 9 -11.31 -4.57 14.69
N ILE A 10 -12.22 -5.38 15.23
CA ILE A 10 -13.09 -6.28 14.46
C ILE A 10 -13.96 -5.47 13.47
N TYR A 11 -14.52 -4.34 13.92
CA TYR A 11 -15.33 -3.47 13.07
C TYR A 11 -14.51 -2.92 11.89
N ASN A 12 -13.30 -2.45 12.13
CA ASN A 12 -12.40 -1.96 11.08
C ASN A 12 -12.00 -3.08 10.10
N ASP A 13 -11.75 -4.28 10.60
CA ASP A 13 -11.44 -5.44 9.74
C ASP A 13 -12.63 -5.82 8.84
N ILE A 14 -13.85 -5.80 9.39
CA ILE A 14 -15.08 -6.04 8.62
C ILE A 14 -15.27 -4.96 7.56
N LEU A 15 -15.08 -3.68 7.89
CA LEU A 15 -15.19 -2.59 6.93
C LEU A 15 -14.15 -2.71 5.81
N LYS A 16 -12.90 -3.06 6.16
CA LYS A 16 -11.84 -3.29 5.17
C LYS A 16 -12.25 -4.40 4.21
N ILE A 17 -12.64 -5.56 4.72
CA ILE A 17 -13.07 -6.70 3.91
C ILE A 17 -14.28 -6.33 3.04
N SER A 18 -15.27 -5.64 3.60
CA SER A 18 -16.46 -5.20 2.86
C SER A 18 -16.12 -4.26 1.71
N ASN A 19 -15.21 -3.31 1.94
CA ASN A 19 -14.73 -2.41 0.91
C ASN A 19 -13.93 -3.15 -0.17
N ASP A 20 -13.10 -4.11 0.21
CA ASP A 20 -12.35 -4.94 -0.74
C ASP A 20 -13.28 -5.77 -1.63
N VAL A 21 -14.31 -6.39 -1.04
CA VAL A 21 -15.32 -7.12 -1.81
C VAL A 21 -16.11 -6.19 -2.75
N ALA A 22 -16.50 -5.02 -2.29
CA ALA A 22 -17.22 -4.05 -3.12
C ALA A 22 -16.38 -3.53 -4.29
N LEU A 23 -15.08 -3.32 -4.06
CA LEU A 23 -14.15 -2.81 -5.07
C LEU A 23 -13.87 -3.84 -6.18
N PHE A 24 -13.87 -5.13 -5.84
CA PHE A 24 -13.48 -6.21 -6.74
C PHE A 24 -14.61 -7.18 -7.09
N ASN A 25 -15.88 -6.80 -6.88
CA ASN A 25 -17.03 -7.68 -7.10
C ASN A 25 -17.20 -8.15 -8.57
N GLU A 26 -16.67 -7.38 -9.51
CA GLU A 26 -16.69 -7.73 -10.93
C GLU A 26 -15.54 -8.67 -11.35
N ASP A 27 -14.58 -8.91 -10.46
CA ASP A 27 -13.40 -9.76 -10.69
C ASP A 27 -13.22 -10.77 -9.56
N ILE A 28 -14.18 -11.69 -9.49
CA ILE A 28 -14.25 -12.69 -8.41
C ILE A 28 -13.04 -13.61 -8.40
N ASP A 29 -12.46 -13.92 -9.55
CA ASP A 29 -11.30 -14.81 -9.65
C ASP A 29 -10.07 -14.17 -8.98
N ASN A 30 -9.77 -12.94 -9.31
CA ASN A 30 -8.67 -12.18 -8.68
C ASN A 30 -8.96 -11.88 -7.21
N LEU A 31 -10.21 -11.60 -6.84
CA LEU A 31 -10.59 -11.45 -5.43
C LEU A 31 -10.32 -12.73 -4.63
N ASN A 32 -10.62 -13.89 -5.18
CA ASN A 32 -10.34 -15.19 -4.56
C ASN A 32 -8.83 -15.44 -4.39
N ILE A 33 -8.03 -15.08 -5.38
CA ILE A 33 -6.57 -15.20 -5.31
C ILE A 33 -6.04 -14.24 -4.23
N TYR A 34 -6.52 -13.00 -4.21
CA TYR A 34 -6.19 -12.02 -3.17
C TYR A 34 -6.53 -12.52 -1.77
N ALA A 35 -7.74 -13.01 -1.56
CA ALA A 35 -8.17 -13.56 -0.27
C ALA A 35 -7.30 -14.74 0.18
N LYS A 36 -6.90 -15.63 -0.74
CA LYS A 36 -5.97 -16.73 -0.45
C LYS A 36 -4.59 -16.23 -0.03
N ALA A 37 -4.06 -15.22 -0.71
CA ALA A 37 -2.78 -14.62 -0.34
C ALA A 37 -2.83 -13.99 1.06
N LEU A 38 -3.88 -13.21 1.36
CA LEU A 38 -4.08 -12.64 2.71
C LEU A 38 -4.20 -13.71 3.79
N LEU A 39 -4.94 -14.80 3.52
CA LEU A 39 -5.04 -15.93 4.45
C LEU A 39 -3.68 -16.56 4.75
N LYS A 40 -2.83 -16.71 3.73
CA LYS A 40 -1.46 -17.23 3.90
C LYS A 40 -0.60 -16.29 4.74
N LEU A 41 -0.71 -14.98 4.53
CA LEU A 41 -0.04 -13.98 5.37
C LEU A 41 -0.50 -14.07 6.82
N TYR A 42 -1.81 -14.19 7.04
CA TYR A 42 -2.38 -14.34 8.37
C TYR A 42 -1.91 -15.61 9.09
N GLN A 43 -1.66 -16.69 8.33
CA GLN A 43 -1.09 -17.95 8.82
C GLN A 43 0.44 -17.91 9.00
N ASN A 44 1.10 -16.78 8.82
CA ASN A 44 2.55 -16.62 8.78
C ASN A 44 3.27 -17.48 7.71
N LYS A 45 2.55 -17.85 6.66
CA LYS A 45 3.07 -18.61 5.50
C LYS A 45 3.52 -17.66 4.40
N ARG A 46 4.53 -16.84 4.71
CA ARG A 46 5.00 -15.75 3.87
C ARG A 46 5.37 -16.20 2.46
N THR A 47 6.17 -17.25 2.33
CA THR A 47 6.63 -17.75 1.01
C THR A 47 5.46 -18.19 0.12
N GLU A 48 4.46 -18.86 0.70
CA GLU A 48 3.25 -19.24 -0.05
C GLU A 48 2.44 -18.01 -0.46
N ALA A 49 2.33 -17.01 0.41
CA ALA A 49 1.64 -15.76 0.12
C ALA A 49 2.33 -15.00 -1.03
N LEU A 50 3.65 -14.86 -0.99
CA LEU A 50 4.45 -14.21 -2.03
C LEU A 50 4.25 -14.88 -3.39
N ALA A 51 4.31 -16.21 -3.45
CA ALA A 51 4.09 -16.95 -4.69
C ALA A 51 2.68 -16.71 -5.28
N ILE A 52 1.65 -16.60 -4.42
CA ILE A 52 0.29 -16.28 -4.87
C ILE A 52 0.22 -14.81 -5.34
N MET A 53 0.88 -13.90 -4.66
CA MET A 53 0.92 -12.48 -5.00
C MET A 53 1.64 -12.23 -6.34
N ASP A 54 2.71 -12.95 -6.65
CA ASP A 54 3.39 -12.86 -7.93
C ASP A 54 2.47 -13.23 -9.10
N LEU A 55 1.53 -14.15 -8.91
CA LEU A 55 0.52 -14.45 -9.91
C LEU A 55 -0.43 -13.27 -10.19
N ILE A 56 -0.76 -12.49 -9.15
CA ILE A 56 -1.63 -11.32 -9.29
C ILE A 56 -0.86 -10.13 -9.88
N THR A 57 0.35 -9.88 -9.44
CA THR A 57 1.16 -8.74 -9.93
C THR A 57 1.50 -8.87 -11.41
N SER A 58 1.46 -10.09 -11.96
CA SER A 58 1.58 -10.36 -13.39
C SER A 58 0.24 -10.26 -14.15
N ASN A 59 -0.87 -10.00 -13.47
CA ASN A 59 -2.20 -9.97 -14.06
C ASN A 59 -2.52 -8.59 -14.64
N PRO A 60 -3.25 -8.51 -15.79
CA PRO A 60 -3.70 -7.25 -16.35
C PRO A 60 -4.74 -6.50 -15.49
N ASN A 61 -5.34 -7.11 -14.48
CA ASN A 61 -6.17 -6.35 -13.53
C ASN A 61 -5.30 -5.55 -12.55
N ILE A 62 -5.05 -4.35 -12.98
CA ILE A 62 -4.09 -3.41 -12.42
C ILE A 62 -4.49 -2.94 -11.00
N GLU A 63 -5.79 -2.84 -10.71
CA GLU A 63 -6.28 -2.35 -9.41
C GLU A 63 -5.95 -3.34 -8.27
N ILE A 64 -6.28 -4.62 -8.47
CA ILE A 64 -5.96 -5.67 -7.50
C ILE A 64 -4.45 -5.81 -7.34
N ALA A 65 -3.70 -5.78 -8.46
CA ALA A 65 -2.25 -5.87 -8.45
C ALA A 65 -1.63 -4.75 -7.60
N ASN A 66 -2.03 -3.50 -7.81
CA ASN A 66 -1.52 -2.38 -7.02
C ASN A 66 -1.91 -2.42 -5.55
N LYS A 67 -3.13 -2.87 -5.24
CA LYS A 67 -3.52 -3.10 -3.85
C LYS A 67 -2.61 -4.13 -3.17
N MET A 68 -2.33 -5.23 -3.85
CA MET A 68 -1.44 -6.28 -3.34
C MET A 68 0.00 -5.78 -3.16
N ILE A 69 0.51 -5.01 -4.13
CA ILE A 69 1.81 -4.35 -4.05
C ILE A 69 1.88 -3.48 -2.80
N TYR A 70 0.88 -2.66 -2.54
CA TYR A 70 0.82 -1.82 -1.36
C TYR A 70 0.84 -2.63 -0.05
N GLU A 71 -0.07 -3.61 0.09
CA GLU A 71 -0.20 -4.44 1.29
C GLU A 71 1.08 -5.24 1.58
N LEU A 72 1.68 -5.82 0.54
CA LEU A 72 2.91 -6.60 0.67
C LEU A 72 4.09 -5.71 1.05
N SER A 73 4.25 -4.57 0.40
CA SER A 73 5.32 -3.62 0.71
C SER A 73 5.21 -3.12 2.15
N TYR A 74 4.00 -2.83 2.60
CA TYR A 74 3.75 -2.42 3.98
C TYR A 74 4.09 -3.55 4.98
N LEU A 75 3.83 -4.81 4.63
CA LEU A 75 4.22 -5.96 5.45
C LEU A 75 5.74 -6.10 5.55
N GLU A 76 6.46 -5.98 4.42
CA GLU A 76 7.92 -6.02 4.40
C GLU A 76 8.52 -4.88 5.23
N LEU A 77 7.96 -3.68 5.12
CA LEU A 77 8.38 -2.54 5.90
C LEU A 77 8.22 -2.79 7.41
N LYS A 78 7.10 -3.38 7.83
CA LYS A 78 6.88 -3.76 9.24
C LYS A 78 7.88 -4.79 9.76
N GLN A 79 8.44 -5.62 8.90
CA GLN A 79 9.45 -6.61 9.23
C GLN A 79 10.88 -6.03 9.18
N GLY A 80 11.03 -4.78 8.77
CA GLY A 80 12.33 -4.11 8.61
C GLY A 80 13.03 -4.41 7.28
N ASN A 81 12.36 -5.07 6.32
CA ASN A 81 12.88 -5.40 5.01
C ASN A 81 12.67 -4.23 4.02
N ILE A 82 13.37 -3.13 4.23
CA ILE A 82 13.11 -1.85 3.57
C ILE A 82 13.40 -1.92 2.06
N GLU A 83 14.51 -2.53 1.69
CA GLU A 83 14.90 -2.68 0.27
C GLU A 83 13.87 -3.52 -0.49
N GLU A 84 13.41 -4.62 0.10
CA GLU A 84 12.38 -5.48 -0.48
C GLU A 84 11.05 -4.73 -0.64
N ALA A 85 10.66 -3.95 0.37
CA ALA A 85 9.46 -3.12 0.29
C ALA A 85 9.52 -2.14 -0.90
N LEU A 86 10.65 -1.48 -1.10
CA LEU A 86 10.85 -0.57 -2.24
C LEU A 86 10.82 -1.30 -3.58
N LEU A 87 11.51 -2.44 -3.70
CA LEU A 87 11.49 -3.27 -4.92
C LEU A 87 10.08 -3.72 -5.31
N ILE A 88 9.25 -4.05 -4.31
CA ILE A 88 7.85 -4.43 -4.53
C ILE A 88 7.04 -3.22 -5.01
N LEU A 89 7.22 -2.05 -4.39
CA LEU A 89 6.52 -0.81 -4.78
C LEU A 89 6.87 -0.38 -6.23
N GLU A 90 8.04 -0.73 -6.73
CA GLU A 90 8.44 -0.42 -8.11
C GLU A 90 7.68 -1.22 -9.18
N LYS A 91 7.07 -2.33 -8.80
CA LYS A 91 6.21 -3.14 -9.70
C LYS A 91 4.84 -2.48 -9.95
N SER A 92 4.54 -1.36 -9.30
CA SER A 92 3.23 -0.70 -9.40
C SER A 92 2.95 -0.09 -10.77
N ASN A 93 1.69 -0.14 -11.18
CA ASN A 93 1.23 0.56 -12.37
C ASN A 93 0.69 1.95 -12.00
N GLN A 94 1.07 2.97 -12.78
CA GLN A 94 0.75 4.37 -12.47
C GLN A 94 -0.73 4.76 -12.72
N ASN A 95 -1.51 3.92 -13.39
CA ASN A 95 -2.86 4.27 -13.83
C ASN A 95 -3.96 3.66 -12.94
N THR A 96 -3.78 3.65 -11.62
CA THR A 96 -4.75 3.07 -10.69
C THR A 96 -5.07 4.00 -9.52
N ALA A 97 -6.22 3.77 -8.88
CA ALA A 97 -6.61 4.50 -7.68
C ALA A 97 -5.62 4.31 -6.51
N PHE A 98 -4.92 3.18 -6.46
CA PHE A 98 -3.92 2.89 -5.42
C PHE A 98 -2.56 3.56 -5.65
N ASN A 99 -2.33 4.14 -6.82
CA ASN A 99 -1.02 4.73 -7.13
C ASN A 99 -0.67 5.90 -6.21
N GLU A 100 -1.64 6.70 -5.79
CA GLU A 100 -1.42 7.76 -4.81
C GLU A 100 -0.87 7.21 -3.50
N SER A 101 -1.50 6.16 -2.95
CA SER A 101 -1.06 5.51 -1.70
C SER A 101 0.33 4.87 -1.83
N ILE A 102 0.64 4.30 -2.99
CA ILE A 102 1.94 3.70 -3.29
C ILE A 102 3.03 4.79 -3.34
N LEU A 103 2.78 5.88 -4.05
CA LEU A 103 3.72 7.00 -4.11
C LEU A 103 3.94 7.64 -2.74
N LEU A 104 2.87 7.79 -1.95
CA LEU A 104 2.96 8.32 -0.60
C LEU A 104 3.81 7.41 0.30
N LEU A 105 3.57 6.09 0.26
CA LEU A 105 4.37 5.15 1.03
C LEU A 105 5.86 5.17 0.62
N LYS A 106 6.16 5.26 -0.69
CA LYS A 106 7.54 5.42 -1.16
C LYS A 106 8.17 6.70 -0.61
N ALA A 107 7.46 7.83 -0.69
CA ALA A 107 7.96 9.11 -0.18
C ALA A 107 8.25 9.05 1.33
N GLU A 108 7.35 8.44 2.10
CA GLU A 108 7.52 8.28 3.55
C GLU A 108 8.69 7.34 3.90
N ILE A 109 8.93 6.29 3.13
CA ILE A 109 10.10 5.42 3.34
C ILE A 109 11.39 6.21 3.13
N TYR A 110 11.50 6.98 2.05
CA TYR A 110 12.69 7.80 1.81
C TYR A 110 12.87 8.91 2.83
N ASP A 111 11.77 9.51 3.29
CA ASP A 111 11.80 10.61 4.26
C ASP A 111 12.15 10.13 5.67
N TYR A 112 11.35 9.21 6.23
CA TYR A 112 11.41 8.88 7.66
C TYR A 112 12.30 7.66 7.96
N VAL A 113 12.49 6.77 7.01
CA VAL A 113 13.25 5.53 7.23
C VAL A 113 14.67 5.66 6.69
N LEU A 114 14.82 6.07 5.45
CA LEU A 114 16.13 6.19 4.80
C LEU A 114 16.78 7.56 4.99
N ASN A 115 16.03 8.57 5.44
CA ASN A 115 16.48 9.96 5.57
C ASN A 115 17.08 10.53 4.28
N ASN A 116 16.60 10.05 3.13
CA ASN A 116 17.00 10.55 1.82
C ASN A 116 16.09 11.71 1.41
N LYS A 117 16.43 12.91 1.84
CA LYS A 117 15.65 14.14 1.60
C LYS A 117 15.40 14.40 0.11
N ILE A 118 16.37 14.11 -0.76
CA ILE A 118 16.28 14.42 -2.20
C ILE A 118 15.17 13.57 -2.83
N GLU A 119 15.20 12.26 -2.63
CA GLU A 119 14.18 11.35 -3.17
C GLU A 119 12.81 11.60 -2.54
N ALA A 120 12.75 11.88 -1.24
CA ALA A 120 11.51 12.22 -0.57
C ALA A 120 10.87 13.49 -1.19
N ILE A 121 11.65 14.55 -1.41
CA ILE A 121 11.16 15.79 -2.03
C ILE A 121 10.63 15.51 -3.45
N ASN A 122 11.39 14.77 -4.27
CA ASN A 122 10.97 14.43 -5.63
C ASN A 122 9.63 13.69 -5.66
N LEU A 123 9.45 12.71 -4.79
CA LEU A 123 8.21 11.93 -4.70
C LEU A 123 7.04 12.76 -4.17
N TYR A 124 7.25 13.61 -3.18
CA TYR A 124 6.23 14.52 -2.67
C TYR A 124 5.79 15.55 -3.72
N LEU A 125 6.73 16.09 -4.50
CA LEU A 125 6.38 17.00 -5.61
C LEU A 125 5.56 16.28 -6.68
N LEU A 126 5.95 15.05 -7.04
CA LEU A 126 5.19 14.21 -7.96
C LEU A 126 3.77 13.92 -7.47
N LEU A 127 3.60 13.69 -6.16
CA LEU A 127 2.29 13.52 -5.54
C LEU A 127 1.43 14.77 -5.69
N LEU A 128 1.97 15.96 -5.39
CA LEU A 128 1.21 17.21 -5.51
C LEU A 128 0.83 17.53 -6.96
N GLU A 129 1.68 17.17 -7.91
CA GLU A 129 1.43 17.37 -9.34
C GLU A 129 0.32 16.43 -9.84
N ASN A 130 0.40 15.14 -9.51
CA ASN A 130 -0.53 14.14 -10.02
C ASN A 130 -1.85 14.10 -9.27
N TYR A 131 -1.87 14.51 -7.99
CA TYR A 131 -3.04 14.40 -7.10
C TYR A 131 -3.37 15.75 -6.41
N PRO A 132 -3.70 16.80 -7.16
CA PRO A 132 -3.95 18.14 -6.59
C PRO A 132 -5.15 18.19 -5.63
N ASN A 133 -6.07 17.21 -5.71
CA ASN A 133 -7.24 17.07 -4.84
C ASN A 133 -7.06 16.02 -3.73
N SER A 134 -5.83 15.57 -3.49
CA SER A 134 -5.52 14.61 -2.44
C SER A 134 -5.88 15.15 -1.06
N ILE A 135 -6.40 14.27 -0.20
CA ILE A 135 -6.57 14.58 1.23
C ILE A 135 -5.24 14.84 1.94
N HIS A 136 -4.14 14.38 1.37
CA HIS A 136 -2.77 14.55 1.90
C HIS A 136 -2.09 15.82 1.39
N TYR A 137 -2.72 16.59 0.49
CA TYR A 137 -2.10 17.70 -0.22
C TYR A 137 -1.47 18.74 0.73
N ASP A 138 -2.21 19.21 1.71
CA ASP A 138 -1.73 20.25 2.63
C ASP A 138 -0.63 19.75 3.56
N ILE A 139 -0.72 18.51 4.03
CA ILE A 139 0.29 17.89 4.88
C ILE A 139 1.62 17.71 4.12
N ILE A 140 1.53 17.28 2.86
CA ILE A 140 2.71 17.11 1.99
C ILE A 140 3.38 18.48 1.73
N ARG A 141 2.60 19.53 1.48
CA ARG A 141 3.15 20.89 1.32
C ARG A 141 3.89 21.39 2.55
N LEU A 142 3.35 21.13 3.74
CA LEU A 142 4.02 21.48 4.99
C LEU A 142 5.33 20.73 5.13
N ARG A 143 5.31 19.42 4.86
CA ARG A 143 6.52 18.58 4.94
C ARG A 143 7.60 19.02 3.97
N LEU A 144 7.24 19.37 2.73
CA LEU A 144 8.19 19.90 1.74
C LEU A 144 8.88 21.18 2.22
N ARG A 145 8.18 22.08 2.90
CA ARG A 145 8.79 23.28 3.49
C ARG A 145 9.83 22.95 4.57
N GLU A 146 9.53 21.94 5.41
CA GLU A 146 10.46 21.47 6.43
C GLU A 146 11.71 20.83 5.82
N LEU A 147 11.54 20.03 4.76
CA LEU A 147 12.66 19.37 4.08
C LEU A 147 13.56 20.35 3.30
N ALA A 148 12.99 21.48 2.85
CA ALA A 148 13.71 22.52 2.10
C ALA A 148 14.44 23.53 3.03
N SER A 149 14.18 23.48 4.32
CA SER A 149 14.85 24.33 5.32
C SER A 149 16.14 23.68 5.84
#